data_01e584c7c87c3951223b7f78698365ea
#
_entry.id   01e584c7c87c3951223b7f78698365ea
#
_cell.length_a   1.000
_cell.length_b   1.000
_cell.length_c   1.000
_cell.angle_alpha   90.00
_cell.angle_beta   90.00
_cell.angle_gamma   90.00
#
_symmetry.space_group_name_H-M   'P 1'
#
loop_
_entity.id
_entity.type
_entity.pdbx_description
1 polymer ?
#
loop_
_entity_poly.entity_id
_entity_poly.type
_entity_poly.pdbx_seq_one_letter_code
_entity_poly.pdbx_strand_id
1 'polypeptide(L)'
;MTDKQQNKKIIVTGAAGFIGLHLAKSLLNDGYTVLGIDNMNDYYDPSLKQARLNQLTKYSEFSFAKIDIADLKQLDYFFSVFQPDRLVNLAAQAGVRYSLENPHAYIESNVKGFMNILECCRHHKTKGLIYASSS
;
A
#
# COMPACT_ATOMS: atom_id res chain seq x y z
N MET A 1 -6.93 -26.03 -6.92
CA MET A 1 -5.58 -25.69 -7.36
C MET A 1 -5.06 -24.46 -6.65
N THR A 2 -4.06 -24.69 -5.89
CA THR A 2 -3.43 -23.61 -5.12
C THR A 2 -2.41 -22.82 -5.93
N ASP A 3 -1.96 -23.39 -7.07
CA ASP A 3 -0.93 -22.77 -7.88
C ASP A 3 -1.27 -21.38 -8.38
N LYS A 4 -2.56 -21.14 -8.64
CA LYS A 4 -3.02 -19.82 -9.10
C LYS A 4 -2.77 -18.73 -8.06
N GLN A 5 -2.90 -19.06 -6.77
CA GLN A 5 -2.67 -18.09 -5.71
C GLN A 5 -1.18 -17.94 -5.40
N GLN A 6 -0.42 -19.03 -5.48
CA GLN A 6 1.01 -19.00 -5.17
C GLN A 6 1.80 -18.02 -6.00
N ASN A 7 1.35 -17.75 -7.24
CA ASN A 7 2.07 -16.85 -8.14
C ASN A 7 1.47 -15.47 -8.24
N LYS A 8 0.39 -15.19 -7.49
CA LYS A 8 -0.24 -13.89 -7.55
C LYS A 8 0.47 -12.90 -6.65
N LYS A 9 0.69 -11.72 -7.21
CA LYS A 9 1.42 -10.63 -6.56
C LYS A 9 0.48 -9.49 -6.30
N ILE A 10 0.43 -9.05 -5.05
CA ILE A 10 -0.47 -8.00 -4.60
C ILE A 10 0.35 -6.88 -3.96
N ILE A 11 0.13 -5.65 -4.39
CA ILE A 11 0.64 -4.49 -3.66
C ILE A 11 -0.44 -4.04 -2.67
N VAL A 12 -0.04 -3.81 -1.42
CA VAL A 12 -0.91 -3.20 -0.40
C VAL A 12 -0.27 -1.90 0.01
N THR A 13 -0.89 -0.78 -0.32
CA THR A 13 -0.43 0.53 0.17
C THR A 13 -1.07 0.81 1.53
N GLY A 14 -0.37 1.54 2.37
CA GLY A 14 -0.80 1.72 3.75
C GLY A 14 -0.61 0.47 4.59
N ALA A 15 0.40 -0.34 4.25
CA ALA A 15 0.60 -1.66 4.86
C ALA A 15 0.94 -1.59 6.35
N ALA A 16 1.50 -0.48 6.82
CA ALA A 16 1.81 -0.30 8.23
C ALA A 16 0.63 0.26 9.03
N GLY A 17 -0.51 0.51 8.38
CA GLY A 17 -1.74 0.91 9.04
C GLY A 17 -2.45 -0.27 9.67
N PHE A 18 -3.52 0.02 10.42
CA PHE A 18 -4.26 -1.04 11.12
C PHE A 18 -4.91 -2.01 10.12
N ILE A 19 -5.67 -1.49 9.18
CA ILE A 19 -6.35 -2.33 8.19
C ILE A 19 -5.31 -3.00 7.27
N GLY A 20 -4.29 -2.23 6.85
CA GLY A 20 -3.25 -2.73 5.96
C GLY A 20 -2.50 -3.94 6.53
N LEU A 21 -2.17 -3.90 7.82
CA LEU A 21 -1.53 -5.02 8.48
C LEU A 21 -2.39 -6.28 8.39
N HIS A 22 -3.66 -6.16 8.77
CA HIS A 22 -4.55 -7.33 8.81
C HIS A 22 -4.82 -7.87 7.42
N LEU A 23 -5.00 -7.01 6.42
CA LEU A 23 -5.18 -7.44 5.05
C LEU A 23 -3.93 -8.17 4.53
N ALA A 24 -2.75 -7.57 4.74
CA ALA A 24 -1.50 -8.18 4.28
C ALA A 24 -1.30 -9.56 4.90
N LYS A 25 -1.56 -9.70 6.20
CA LYS A 25 -1.46 -11.00 6.87
C LYS A 25 -2.40 -12.02 6.25
N SER A 26 -3.64 -11.62 6.00
CA SER A 26 -4.64 -12.52 5.41
C SER A 26 -4.20 -12.98 4.03
N LEU A 27 -3.69 -12.07 3.21
CA LEU A 27 -3.20 -12.40 1.87
C LEU A 27 -2.00 -13.35 1.93
N LEU A 28 -1.07 -13.08 2.82
CA LEU A 28 0.11 -13.93 2.98
C LEU A 28 -0.27 -15.33 3.46
N ASN A 29 -1.22 -15.42 4.38
CA ASN A 29 -1.71 -16.72 4.85
C ASN A 29 -2.41 -17.50 3.75
N ASP A 30 -2.96 -16.82 2.74
CA ASP A 30 -3.63 -17.45 1.61
C ASP A 30 -2.66 -17.78 0.46
N GLY A 31 -1.36 -17.51 0.63
CA GLY A 31 -0.35 -17.90 -0.34
C GLY A 31 0.02 -16.82 -1.36
N TYR A 32 -0.48 -15.59 -1.19
CA TYR A 32 -0.10 -14.50 -2.09
C TYR A 32 1.29 -13.97 -1.74
N THR A 33 1.95 -13.41 -2.74
CA THR A 33 3.17 -12.62 -2.55
C THR A 33 2.76 -11.16 -2.41
N VAL A 34 3.21 -10.50 -1.36
CA VAL A 34 2.75 -9.15 -1.02
C VAL A 34 3.93 -8.19 -0.95
N LEU A 35 3.79 -7.07 -1.66
CA LEU A 35 4.65 -5.90 -1.47
C LEU A 35 3.86 -4.86 -0.70
N GLY A 36 4.27 -4.57 0.52
CA GLY A 36 3.68 -3.51 1.33
C GLY A 36 4.36 -2.19 1.02
N ILE A 37 3.57 -1.14 0.90
CA ILE A 37 4.06 0.22 0.68
C ILE A 37 3.49 1.12 1.76
N ASP A 38 4.37 1.90 2.40
CA ASP A 38 3.97 2.88 3.40
C ASP A 38 5.07 3.93 3.49
N ASN A 39 4.71 5.19 3.70
CA ASN A 39 5.70 6.24 3.86
C ASN A 39 6.19 6.36 5.30
N MET A 40 5.56 5.64 6.23
CA MET A 40 5.93 5.63 7.65
C MET A 40 5.88 7.02 8.26
N ASN A 41 4.90 7.84 7.84
CA ASN A 41 4.79 9.20 8.37
C ASN A 41 4.48 9.18 9.88
N ASP A 42 4.68 10.31 10.52
CA ASP A 42 4.58 10.43 11.98
C ASP A 42 3.22 10.91 12.47
N TYR A 43 2.20 10.92 11.63
CA TYR A 43 0.86 11.32 12.05
C TYR A 43 0.37 10.42 13.20
N TYR A 44 0.61 9.12 13.09
CA TYR A 44 0.51 8.20 14.22
C TYR A 44 1.91 7.86 14.69
N ASP A 45 2.03 7.28 15.88
CA ASP A 45 3.31 6.89 16.45
C ASP A 45 4.07 5.95 15.50
N PRO A 46 5.26 6.34 15.01
CA PRO A 46 6.03 5.49 14.10
C PRO A 46 6.42 4.14 14.71
N SER A 47 6.56 4.06 16.03
CA SER A 47 6.90 2.78 16.68
C SER A 47 5.76 1.79 16.53
N LEU A 48 4.51 2.25 16.51
CA LEU A 48 3.36 1.39 16.28
C LEU A 48 3.39 0.81 14.86
N LYS A 49 3.73 1.65 13.88
CA LYS A 49 3.86 1.21 12.49
C LYS A 49 4.97 0.18 12.35
N GLN A 50 6.10 0.42 13.01
CA GLN A 50 7.21 -0.52 12.97
C GLN A 50 6.85 -1.86 13.60
N ALA A 51 6.12 -1.84 14.72
CA ALA A 51 5.65 -3.06 15.36
C ALA A 51 4.73 -3.86 14.43
N ARG A 52 3.88 -3.17 13.68
CA ARG A 52 3.00 -3.82 12.70
C ARG A 52 3.81 -4.46 11.57
N LEU A 53 4.79 -3.74 11.03
CA LEU A 53 5.66 -4.28 10.00
C LEU A 53 6.43 -5.51 10.47
N ASN A 54 6.87 -5.51 11.73
CA ASN A 54 7.62 -6.63 12.28
C ASN A 54 6.81 -7.92 12.27
N GLN A 55 5.48 -7.84 12.32
CA GLN A 55 4.63 -9.02 12.18
C GLN A 55 4.60 -9.56 10.76
N LEU A 56 4.77 -8.68 9.77
CA LEU A 56 4.74 -9.07 8.35
C LEU A 56 6.07 -9.60 7.86
N THR A 57 7.18 -9.07 8.38
CA THR A 57 8.51 -9.47 7.92
C THR A 57 8.85 -10.93 8.24
N LYS A 58 8.05 -11.57 9.07
CA LYS A 58 8.21 -13.01 9.34
C LYS A 58 7.82 -13.88 8.15
N TYR A 59 7.01 -13.36 7.24
CA TYR A 59 6.56 -14.10 6.07
C TYR A 59 7.60 -13.96 4.95
N SER A 60 8.05 -15.09 4.40
CA SER A 60 9.04 -15.08 3.32
C SER A 60 8.53 -14.41 2.05
N GLU A 61 7.22 -14.42 1.82
CA GLU A 61 6.58 -13.84 0.64
C GLU A 61 6.20 -12.37 0.82
N PHE A 62 6.65 -11.74 1.90
CA PHE A 62 6.41 -10.32 2.14
C PHE A 62 7.66 -9.51 1.87
N SER A 63 7.48 -8.40 1.14
CA SER A 63 8.50 -7.36 0.95
C SER A 63 7.91 -6.01 1.33
N PHE A 64 8.77 -5.09 1.73
CA PHE A 64 8.33 -3.77 2.13
C PHE A 64 9.11 -2.68 1.41
N ALA A 65 8.43 -1.64 0.96
CA ALA A 65 9.05 -0.45 0.38
C ALA A 65 8.56 0.78 1.13
N LYS A 66 9.51 1.51 1.73
CA LYS A 66 9.20 2.78 2.39
C LYS A 66 9.23 3.88 1.34
N ILE A 67 8.07 4.14 0.75
CA ILE A 67 7.92 5.21 -0.25
C ILE A 67 6.60 5.92 -0.04
N ASP A 68 6.53 7.13 -0.56
CA ASP A 68 5.30 7.91 -0.60
C ASP A 68 4.64 7.69 -1.96
N ILE A 69 3.34 7.36 -1.96
CA ILE A 69 2.62 7.17 -3.23
C ILE A 69 2.56 8.47 -4.05
N ALA A 70 2.80 9.62 -3.43
CA ALA A 70 2.92 10.89 -4.15
C ALA A 70 4.23 10.99 -4.95
N ASP A 71 5.18 10.10 -4.71
CA ASP A 71 6.43 10.04 -5.48
C ASP A 71 6.26 9.07 -6.65
N LEU A 72 5.89 9.62 -7.80
CA LEU A 72 5.57 8.80 -8.97
C LEU A 72 6.76 7.98 -9.45
N LYS A 73 7.96 8.54 -9.41
CA LYS A 73 9.16 7.83 -9.87
C LYS A 73 9.42 6.56 -9.10
N GLN A 74 9.38 6.65 -7.76
CA GLN A 74 9.60 5.49 -6.92
C GLN A 74 8.48 4.48 -7.07
N LEU A 75 7.25 4.96 -7.12
CA LEU A 75 6.10 4.08 -7.27
C LEU A 75 6.18 3.31 -8.60
N ASP A 76 6.48 4.00 -9.68
CA ASP A 76 6.60 3.37 -10.99
C ASP A 76 7.72 2.33 -11.02
N TYR A 77 8.84 2.62 -10.35
CA TYR A 77 9.94 1.67 -10.25
C TYR A 77 9.47 0.35 -9.62
N PHE A 78 8.76 0.44 -8.49
CA PHE A 78 8.31 -0.77 -7.81
C PHE A 78 7.25 -1.53 -8.60
N PHE A 79 6.39 -0.82 -9.35
CA PHE A 79 5.48 -1.50 -10.26
C PHE A 79 6.24 -2.29 -11.33
N SER A 80 7.30 -1.71 -11.90
CA SER A 80 8.07 -2.37 -12.95
C SER A 80 8.83 -3.60 -12.44
N VAL A 81 9.36 -3.52 -11.21
CA VAL A 81 10.11 -4.64 -10.62
C VAL A 81 9.19 -5.72 -10.10
N PHE A 82 8.14 -5.35 -9.38
CA PHE A 82 7.25 -6.30 -8.74
C PHE A 82 6.20 -6.86 -9.69
N GLN A 83 5.71 -6.06 -10.62
CA GLN A 83 4.67 -6.41 -11.58
C GLN A 83 3.43 -7.01 -10.89
N PRO A 84 2.71 -6.19 -10.12
CA PRO A 84 1.57 -6.71 -9.36
C PRO A 84 0.43 -7.14 -10.27
N ASP A 85 -0.24 -8.22 -9.89
CA ASP A 85 -1.49 -8.62 -10.52
C ASP A 85 -2.65 -7.75 -10.05
N ARG A 86 -2.62 -7.36 -8.79
CA ARG A 86 -3.64 -6.51 -8.19
C ARG A 86 -3.01 -5.55 -7.19
N LEU A 87 -3.74 -4.49 -6.87
CA LEU A 87 -3.31 -3.53 -5.88
C LEU A 87 -4.48 -3.16 -4.98
N VAL A 88 -4.25 -3.10 -3.68
CA VAL A 88 -5.20 -2.58 -2.71
C VAL A 88 -4.64 -1.29 -2.14
N ASN A 89 -5.33 -0.19 -2.38
CA ASN A 89 -4.87 1.13 -1.94
C ASN A 89 -5.57 1.55 -0.66
N LEU A 90 -4.83 1.50 0.43
CA LEU A 90 -5.30 1.95 1.73
C LEU A 90 -4.51 3.16 2.23
N ALA A 91 -3.47 3.58 1.49
CA ALA A 91 -2.67 4.73 1.85
C ALA A 91 -3.48 6.01 1.66
N ALA A 92 -3.61 6.76 2.73
CA ALA A 92 -4.35 8.02 2.72
C ALA A 92 -3.99 8.80 3.96
N GLN A 93 -4.15 10.13 3.88
CA GLN A 93 -4.08 10.95 5.07
C GLN A 93 -5.46 10.94 5.73
N ALA A 94 -5.54 10.44 6.95
CA ALA A 94 -6.77 10.34 7.71
C ALA A 94 -6.94 11.52 8.68
N GLY A 95 -8.16 11.68 9.20
CA GLY A 95 -8.45 12.65 10.22
C GLY A 95 -9.00 13.95 9.68
N VAL A 96 -10.32 14.17 9.83
CA VAL A 96 -10.97 15.40 9.32
C VAL A 96 -10.37 16.65 9.97
N ARG A 97 -10.09 16.59 11.28
CA ARG A 97 -9.56 17.75 12.00
C ARG A 97 -8.17 18.11 11.52
N TYR A 98 -7.32 17.17 11.21
CA TYR A 98 -5.97 17.42 10.73
C TYR A 98 -5.98 18.12 9.37
N SER A 99 -7.05 17.95 8.57
CA SER A 99 -7.16 18.62 7.28
C SER A 99 -7.19 20.13 7.40
N LEU A 100 -7.64 20.65 8.53
CA LEU A 100 -7.65 22.08 8.79
C LEU A 100 -6.25 22.62 9.11
N GLU A 101 -5.39 21.78 9.67
CA GLU A 101 -4.03 22.16 10.04
C GLU A 101 -3.06 21.99 8.87
N ASN A 102 -3.25 20.93 8.09
CA ASN A 102 -2.33 20.62 6.99
C ASN A 102 -3.10 20.09 5.78
N PRO A 103 -3.81 20.98 5.05
CA PRO A 103 -4.57 20.55 3.87
C PRO A 103 -3.69 20.01 2.75
N HIS A 104 -2.44 20.47 2.66
CA HIS A 104 -1.53 19.97 1.62
C HIS A 104 -1.24 18.49 1.75
N ALA A 105 -1.17 17.95 2.97
CA ALA A 105 -0.97 16.53 3.18
C ALA A 105 -2.11 15.72 2.57
N TYR A 106 -3.33 16.25 2.62
CA TYR A 106 -4.50 15.57 2.01
C TYR A 106 -4.44 15.59 0.50
N ILE A 107 -4.02 16.70 -0.09
CA ILE A 107 -3.88 16.79 -1.55
C ILE A 107 -2.77 15.85 -2.01
N GLU A 108 -1.62 15.84 -1.32
CA GLU A 108 -0.50 14.98 -1.69
C GLU A 108 -0.87 13.50 -1.60
N SER A 109 -1.48 13.07 -0.50
CA SER A 109 -1.81 11.64 -0.32
C SER A 109 -3.08 11.22 -1.04
N ASN A 110 -4.16 11.99 -0.87
CA ASN A 110 -5.48 11.52 -1.27
C ASN A 110 -5.82 11.88 -2.71
N VAL A 111 -5.16 12.86 -3.30
CA VAL A 111 -5.38 13.24 -4.70
C VAL A 111 -4.19 12.84 -5.55
N LYS A 112 -3.02 13.43 -5.31
CA LYS A 112 -1.83 13.16 -6.12
C LYS A 112 -1.38 11.71 -5.99
N GLY A 113 -1.33 11.18 -4.77
CA GLY A 113 -0.94 9.80 -4.54
C GLY A 113 -1.89 8.83 -5.23
N PHE A 114 -3.19 9.06 -5.10
CA PHE A 114 -4.18 8.18 -5.74
C PHE A 114 -4.10 8.27 -7.26
N MET A 115 -3.88 9.46 -7.82
CA MET A 115 -3.68 9.61 -9.26
C MET A 115 -2.47 8.79 -9.73
N ASN A 116 -1.38 8.83 -8.96
CA ASN A 116 -0.19 8.04 -9.29
C ASN A 116 -0.49 6.55 -9.29
N ILE A 117 -1.28 6.08 -8.32
CA ILE A 117 -1.71 4.67 -8.26
C ILE A 117 -2.49 4.31 -9.52
N LEU A 118 -3.45 5.15 -9.91
CA LEU A 118 -4.25 4.91 -11.12
C LEU A 118 -3.36 4.84 -12.37
N GLU A 119 -2.43 5.80 -12.50
CA GLU A 119 -1.55 5.85 -13.66
C GLU A 119 -0.60 4.66 -13.73
N CYS A 120 -0.05 4.24 -12.60
CA CYS A 120 0.81 3.06 -12.57
C CYS A 120 0.02 1.80 -12.91
N CYS A 121 -1.18 1.64 -12.37
CA CYS A 121 -2.02 0.49 -12.70
C CYS A 121 -2.35 0.45 -14.20
N ARG A 122 -2.67 1.60 -14.77
CA ARG A 122 -2.97 1.69 -16.20
C ARG A 122 -1.74 1.36 -17.04
N HIS A 123 -0.61 1.99 -16.72
CA HIS A 123 0.62 1.86 -17.48
C HIS A 123 1.17 0.44 -17.44
N HIS A 124 1.16 -0.18 -16.29
CA HIS A 124 1.68 -1.54 -16.10
C HIS A 124 0.63 -2.62 -16.28
N LYS A 125 -0.58 -2.26 -16.69
CA LYS A 125 -1.68 -3.20 -16.99
C LYS A 125 -2.01 -4.11 -15.81
N THR A 126 -2.04 -3.53 -14.62
CA THR A 126 -2.46 -4.22 -13.40
C THR A 126 -3.93 -4.63 -13.53
N LYS A 127 -4.23 -5.88 -13.25
CA LYS A 127 -5.55 -6.47 -13.56
C LYS A 127 -6.67 -5.98 -12.66
N GLY A 128 -6.36 -5.54 -11.46
CA GLY A 128 -7.39 -5.10 -10.54
C GLY A 128 -6.88 -4.10 -9.53
N LEU A 129 -7.72 -3.12 -9.22
CA LEU A 129 -7.45 -2.11 -8.20
C LEU A 129 -8.65 -2.06 -7.26
N ILE A 130 -8.36 -2.20 -5.96
CA ILE A 130 -9.34 -2.02 -4.90
C ILE A 130 -8.87 -0.83 -4.08
N TYR A 131 -9.77 0.08 -3.74
CA TYR A 131 -9.42 1.22 -2.92
C TYR A 131 -10.50 1.51 -1.90
N ALA A 132 -10.08 2.05 -0.76
CA ALA A 132 -11.01 2.46 0.28
C ALA A 132 -11.68 3.77 -0.12
N SER A 133 -12.97 3.83 0.08
CA SER A 133 -13.78 5.02 -0.19
C SER A 133 -14.61 5.34 1.03
N SER A 134 -15.11 6.57 1.13
CA SER A 134 -16.00 6.92 2.22
C SER A 134 -17.45 6.63 1.85
N SER A 135 -18.24 6.45 2.88
CA SER A 135 -19.69 6.25 2.72
C SER A 135 -20.44 7.57 2.61
#